data_bd237531ba594f3fda85a4418fc53acd
#
_entry.id   bd237531ba594f3fda85a4418fc53acd
#
_cell.length_a   1.000
_cell.length_b   1.000
_cell.length_c   1.000
_cell.angle_alpha   90.00
_cell.angle_beta   90.00
_cell.angle_gamma   90.00
#
_symmetry.space_group_name_H-M   'P 1'
#
loop_
_entity.id
_entity.type
_entity.pdbx_description
1 polymer ?
#
loop_
_entity_poly.entity_id
_entity_poly.type
_entity_poly.pdbx_seq_one_letter_code
_entity_poly.pdbx_strand_id
1 'polypeptide(L)'
;MDTRISSVLVLVAFMLAFISMEASFVQGQGGANLDSHNNKNNGKKGAFDAASTHYSLLTPLPSGQERAFCQARGACNMKTLVCPSQCPERKPRKNRKRKGCFIDCSSKCEVTCKWRKPNCNGYGSLCYDPRFVGGDGVMFYFHGAKGGNFAIVSDDNLQINAHFIGTRPQGRTRDFTWVQALAVMFDTHTLVIAANRVSHWNDDVDALTVRWDGQTVDVRTDGEAEWRINDEREVVVERTDDTNSVRVTVSGLLEMDVKIRPIGAEENRTHNYQLPAGDAFAHLETQFRFSNLSKLVEGVLGKTYRPDYVSHVKRGVPMPMMGGEDKYQTPSLYSPLCNFCRFQRQPGSAIEAVSQY
;
A
#
# COMPACT_ATOMS: atom_id res chain seq x y z
N MET A 1 15.99 -34.53 -53.67
CA MET A 1 16.96 -33.44 -53.61
C MET A 1 16.22 -32.21 -54.06
N ASP A 2 15.68 -31.36 -53.20
CA ASP A 2 15.18 -30.01 -53.49
C ASP A 2 14.04 -29.58 -52.56
N THR A 3 14.33 -29.59 -51.28
CA THR A 3 13.40 -28.92 -50.30
C THR A 3 14.11 -28.22 -49.12
N ARG A 4 15.43 -28.02 -49.24
CA ARG A 4 16.20 -27.38 -48.13
C ARG A 4 16.77 -25.99 -48.46
N ILE A 5 16.54 -25.43 -49.66
CA ILE A 5 17.10 -24.13 -50.05
C ILE A 5 16.08 -22.98 -49.85
N SER A 6 14.80 -23.27 -49.72
CA SER A 6 13.75 -22.22 -49.63
C SER A 6 13.62 -21.58 -48.24
N SER A 7 14.07 -22.27 -47.17
CA SER A 7 13.90 -21.76 -45.79
C SER A 7 15.02 -20.81 -45.32
N VAL A 8 16.15 -20.82 -45.96
CA VAL A 8 17.29 -19.94 -45.60
C VAL A 8 17.16 -18.56 -46.22
N LEU A 9 16.53 -18.46 -47.41
CA LEU A 9 16.30 -17.16 -48.09
C LEU A 9 15.20 -16.30 -47.41
N VAL A 10 14.25 -16.89 -46.70
CA VAL A 10 13.21 -16.15 -45.99
C VAL A 10 13.74 -15.58 -44.68
N LEU A 11 14.71 -16.23 -44.04
CA LEU A 11 15.32 -15.73 -42.79
C LEU A 11 16.30 -14.58 -43.00
N VAL A 12 16.94 -14.48 -44.16
CA VAL A 12 17.85 -13.37 -44.50
C VAL A 12 17.08 -12.11 -44.90
N ALA A 13 15.85 -12.24 -45.44
CA ALA A 13 15.01 -11.09 -45.79
C ALA A 13 14.40 -10.41 -44.56
N PHE A 14 14.20 -11.14 -43.45
CA PHE A 14 13.68 -10.57 -42.19
C PHE A 14 14.77 -9.88 -41.35
N MET A 15 16.03 -10.19 -41.54
CA MET A 15 17.14 -9.55 -40.81
C MET A 15 17.61 -8.22 -41.42
N LEU A 16 17.25 -7.91 -42.65
CA LEU A 16 17.64 -6.66 -43.32
C LEU A 16 16.60 -5.54 -43.21
N ALA A 17 15.44 -5.80 -42.62
CA ALA A 17 14.40 -4.80 -42.38
C ALA A 17 14.51 -4.04 -41.05
N PHE A 18 15.50 -4.37 -40.21
CA PHE A 18 15.67 -3.74 -38.87
C PHE A 18 16.87 -2.77 -38.78
N ILE A 19 17.53 -2.40 -39.87
CA ILE A 19 18.71 -1.50 -39.86
C ILE A 19 18.46 -0.21 -40.68
N SER A 20 17.32 0.43 -40.47
CA SER A 20 17.17 1.79 -41.03
C SER A 20 16.09 2.56 -40.30
N MET A 21 16.37 2.90 -39.04
CA MET A 21 15.69 3.99 -38.35
C MET A 21 16.58 4.54 -37.20
N GLU A 22 17.66 5.19 -37.61
CA GLU A 22 18.35 6.14 -36.75
C GLU A 22 18.58 7.46 -37.47
N ALA A 23 18.44 8.53 -36.69
CA ALA A 23 18.88 9.90 -36.94
C ALA A 23 17.94 10.84 -37.71
N SER A 24 17.26 11.68 -36.93
CA SER A 24 17.21 13.12 -37.26
C SER A 24 17.05 13.92 -35.98
N PHE A 25 18.16 14.40 -35.47
CA PHE A 25 18.28 15.44 -34.45
C PHE A 25 18.22 16.77 -35.22
N VAL A 26 17.26 17.62 -34.97
CA VAL A 26 17.27 19.03 -35.41
C VAL A 26 17.07 19.95 -34.20
N GLN A 27 18.08 20.70 -33.99
CA GLN A 27 18.19 21.82 -33.04
C GLN A 27 17.56 23.06 -33.71
N GLY A 28 16.70 23.79 -33.00
CA GLY A 28 16.16 25.06 -33.46
C GLY A 28 15.75 25.93 -32.29
N GLN A 29 16.54 26.98 -32.09
CA GLN A 29 16.28 28.07 -31.14
C GLN A 29 15.26 29.06 -31.69
N GLY A 30 14.49 29.67 -30.79
CA GLY A 30 14.16 31.11 -30.83
C GLY A 30 12.73 31.50 -31.12
N GLY A 31 12.19 32.34 -30.24
CA GLY A 31 11.25 33.41 -30.63
C GLY A 31 9.85 33.32 -30.01
N ALA A 32 9.61 34.23 -29.09
CA ALA A 32 8.32 34.53 -28.47
C ALA A 32 7.26 35.00 -29.50
N ASN A 33 5.99 34.68 -29.23
CA ASN A 33 4.90 35.69 -29.27
C ASN A 33 3.62 35.13 -28.61
N LEU A 34 2.98 36.02 -27.86
CA LEU A 34 1.65 35.89 -27.30
C LEU A 34 0.60 35.79 -28.43
N ASP A 35 -0.35 34.89 -28.28
CA ASP A 35 -1.72 35.19 -28.68
C ASP A 35 -2.73 34.34 -27.86
N SER A 36 -3.67 35.09 -27.33
CA SER A 36 -4.80 34.69 -26.52
C SER A 36 -5.85 33.98 -27.39
N HIS A 37 -6.14 32.73 -27.14
CA HIS A 37 -7.41 32.12 -27.56
C HIS A 37 -8.08 31.33 -26.43
N ASN A 38 -9.16 31.95 -25.97
CA ASN A 38 -10.18 31.40 -25.09
C ASN A 38 -10.75 30.09 -25.69
N ASN A 39 -10.45 28.94 -25.09
CA ASN A 39 -11.18 27.71 -25.38
C ASN A 39 -11.73 27.15 -24.07
N LYS A 40 -13.04 27.33 -23.89
CA LYS A 40 -13.79 26.69 -22.83
C LYS A 40 -13.88 25.19 -23.11
N ASN A 41 -12.99 24.40 -22.55
CA ASN A 41 -13.19 22.96 -22.45
C ASN A 41 -13.51 22.63 -21.00
N ASN A 42 -14.71 22.09 -20.80
CA ASN A 42 -15.13 21.37 -19.59
C ASN A 42 -14.21 20.16 -19.38
N GLY A 43 -13.04 20.40 -18.78
CA GLY A 43 -12.16 19.35 -18.30
C GLY A 43 -12.62 18.91 -16.91
N LYS A 44 -12.87 17.61 -16.74
CA LYS A 44 -12.98 16.92 -15.46
C LYS A 44 -11.97 17.52 -14.49
N LYS A 45 -12.44 17.99 -13.32
CA LYS A 45 -11.56 18.39 -12.21
C LYS A 45 -10.83 17.14 -11.77
N GLY A 46 -9.65 16.93 -12.34
CA GLY A 46 -8.76 15.83 -12.00
C GLY A 46 -7.96 16.16 -10.76
N ALA A 47 -7.33 15.12 -10.28
CA ALA A 47 -6.41 14.97 -9.17
C ALA A 47 -5.84 16.29 -8.65
N PHE A 48 -6.12 16.58 -7.38
CA PHE A 48 -5.43 17.63 -6.67
C PHE A 48 -3.97 17.24 -6.48
N ASP A 49 -3.06 18.17 -6.76
CA ASP A 49 -1.63 18.01 -6.48
C ASP A 49 -1.43 17.54 -5.04
N ALA A 50 -0.51 16.60 -4.87
CA ALA A 50 -0.10 16.14 -3.55
C ALA A 50 0.23 17.37 -2.71
N ALA A 51 -0.57 17.67 -1.71
CA ALA A 51 -0.31 18.75 -0.78
C ALA A 51 0.91 18.35 0.04
N SER A 52 2.10 18.81 -0.36
CA SER A 52 3.31 18.55 0.39
C SER A 52 3.26 19.33 1.70
N THR A 53 3.38 18.63 2.81
CA THR A 53 3.51 19.25 4.13
C THR A 53 4.94 19.72 4.33
N HIS A 54 5.34 20.76 3.62
CA HIS A 54 6.64 21.36 3.86
C HIS A 54 6.66 22.07 5.20
N TYR A 55 7.48 21.58 6.09
CA TYR A 55 7.81 22.27 7.32
C TYR A 55 9.28 22.12 7.67
N SER A 56 9.81 23.11 8.41
CA SER A 56 11.13 23.02 9.02
C SER A 56 10.97 22.76 10.51
N LEU A 57 11.69 21.77 11.02
CA LEU A 57 11.76 21.54 12.47
C LEU A 57 12.51 22.69 13.14
N LEU A 58 11.94 23.21 14.20
CA LEU A 58 12.55 24.20 15.06
C LEU A 58 13.15 23.53 16.29
N THR A 59 14.06 24.25 16.96
CA THR A 59 14.57 23.81 18.27
C THR A 59 13.40 23.55 19.22
N PRO A 60 13.34 22.38 19.88
CA PRO A 60 12.28 22.08 20.83
C PRO A 60 12.15 23.15 21.92
N LEU A 61 10.97 23.28 22.49
CA LEU A 61 10.77 24.14 23.67
C LEU A 61 11.57 23.61 24.87
N PRO A 62 11.85 24.43 25.88
CA PRO A 62 12.50 24.00 27.13
C PRO A 62 11.74 22.84 27.80
N SER A 63 10.44 22.73 27.59
CA SER A 63 9.58 21.60 28.04
C SER A 63 9.83 20.29 27.28
N GLY A 64 10.69 20.27 26.26
CA GLY A 64 10.95 19.12 25.41
C GLY A 64 9.93 18.91 24.26
N GLN A 65 8.96 19.80 24.12
CA GLN A 65 7.97 19.73 23.04
C GLN A 65 8.60 20.12 21.70
N GLU A 66 8.56 19.22 20.74
CA GLU A 66 8.96 19.51 19.36
C GLU A 66 7.99 20.48 18.70
N ARG A 67 8.49 21.25 17.74
CA ARG A 67 7.72 22.22 16.97
C ARG A 67 8.22 22.34 15.55
N ALA A 68 7.33 22.72 14.65
CA ALA A 68 7.63 22.91 13.25
C ALA A 68 7.07 24.24 12.74
N PHE A 69 7.81 24.86 11.82
CA PHE A 69 7.39 26.02 11.07
C PHE A 69 6.87 25.58 9.71
N CYS A 70 5.60 25.81 9.46
CA CYS A 70 4.93 25.39 8.24
C CYS A 70 5.23 26.32 7.08
N GLN A 71 5.70 25.76 5.97
CA GLN A 71 6.08 26.45 4.75
C GLN A 71 5.17 26.12 3.57
N ALA A 72 4.30 25.10 3.72
CA ALA A 72 3.35 24.72 2.70
C ALA A 72 2.37 25.87 2.39
N ARG A 73 2.03 26.04 1.13
CA ARG A 73 0.99 26.99 0.73
C ARG A 73 -0.36 26.49 1.24
N GLY A 74 -1.17 27.38 1.84
CA GLY A 74 -2.49 27.03 2.34
C GLY A 74 -2.80 27.63 3.71
N ALA A 75 -3.72 27.04 4.42
CA ALA A 75 -4.25 27.54 5.70
C ALA A 75 -3.19 27.64 6.81
N CYS A 76 -2.11 26.87 6.71
CA CYS A 76 -1.05 26.77 7.70
C CYS A 76 0.23 27.53 7.34
N ASN A 77 0.25 28.20 6.20
CA ASN A 77 1.44 28.94 5.74
C ASN A 77 1.94 29.91 6.81
N MET A 78 3.26 29.90 7.05
CA MET A 78 3.96 30.77 8.01
C MET A 78 3.53 30.57 9.48
N LYS A 79 2.81 29.52 9.83
CA LYS A 79 2.46 29.21 11.22
C LYS A 79 3.45 28.25 11.85
N THR A 80 3.68 28.44 13.16
CA THR A 80 4.43 27.48 13.97
C THR A 80 3.45 26.61 14.75
N LEU A 81 3.55 25.31 14.56
CA LEU A 81 2.79 24.31 15.29
C LEU A 81 3.68 23.67 16.36
N VAL A 82 3.12 23.43 17.55
CA VAL A 82 3.82 22.88 18.72
C VAL A 82 3.18 21.59 19.14
N CYS A 83 3.98 20.56 19.35
CA CYS A 83 3.52 19.25 19.83
C CYS A 83 2.91 19.36 21.24
N PRO A 84 1.76 18.73 21.50
CA PRO A 84 1.14 18.78 22.82
C PRO A 84 1.94 17.99 23.86
N SER A 85 1.76 18.31 25.14
CA SER A 85 2.48 17.66 26.25
C SER A 85 2.22 16.15 26.34
N GLN A 86 1.06 15.66 25.86
CA GLN A 86 0.74 14.24 25.84
C GLN A 86 1.59 13.44 24.86
N CYS A 87 2.09 14.07 23.78
CA CYS A 87 3.00 13.50 22.79
C CYS A 87 4.01 14.57 22.37
N PRO A 88 5.00 14.89 23.20
CA PRO A 88 5.91 16.00 22.97
C PRO A 88 6.88 15.75 21.82
N GLU A 89 7.12 14.51 21.45
CA GLU A 89 8.05 14.09 20.41
C GLU A 89 7.28 13.56 19.18
N ARG A 90 7.70 13.94 18.00
CA ARG A 90 7.16 13.41 16.74
C ARG A 90 7.44 11.91 16.60
N LYS A 91 8.69 11.50 16.88
CA LYS A 91 9.17 10.12 16.76
C LYS A 91 9.75 9.63 18.09
N PRO A 92 8.94 9.22 19.06
CA PRO A 92 9.42 8.80 20.37
C PRO A 92 10.29 7.53 20.26
N ARG A 93 11.63 7.69 20.36
CA ARG A 93 12.60 6.60 20.19
C ARG A 93 12.60 5.60 21.34
N LYS A 94 12.45 6.11 22.59
CA LYS A 94 12.62 5.30 23.82
C LYS A 94 11.37 4.52 24.22
N ASN A 95 10.21 4.85 23.71
CA ASN A 95 8.97 4.20 24.13
C ASN A 95 8.04 3.92 22.96
N ARG A 96 8.20 2.72 22.37
CA ARG A 96 7.38 2.22 21.25
C ARG A 96 5.87 2.14 21.57
N LYS A 97 5.49 2.32 22.83
CA LYS A 97 4.09 2.31 23.33
C LYS A 97 3.49 3.70 23.46
N ARG A 98 4.17 4.75 23.01
CA ARG A 98 3.63 6.13 23.04
C ARG A 98 3.24 6.58 21.64
N LYS A 99 2.14 7.32 21.57
CA LYS A 99 1.76 8.05 20.37
C LYS A 99 2.80 9.12 20.08
N GLY A 100 3.12 9.31 18.79
CA GLY A 100 3.94 10.43 18.34
C GLY A 100 3.08 11.64 18.03
N CYS A 101 3.68 12.80 18.10
CA CYS A 101 3.10 14.05 17.62
C CYS A 101 3.04 14.00 16.09
N PHE A 102 1.91 14.31 15.53
CA PHE A 102 1.65 14.40 14.10
C PHE A 102 1.33 15.84 13.76
N ILE A 103 2.18 16.48 12.94
CA ILE A 103 2.07 17.90 12.60
C ILE A 103 1.54 18.00 11.17
N ASP A 104 0.28 18.39 11.04
CA ASP A 104 -0.37 18.60 9.75
C ASP A 104 -0.26 20.08 9.36
N CYS A 105 0.67 20.38 8.47
CA CYS A 105 0.85 21.73 7.90
C CYS A 105 0.03 21.94 6.61
N SER A 106 -0.67 20.94 6.12
CA SER A 106 -1.38 20.98 4.85
C SER A 106 -2.87 21.35 5.01
N SER A 107 -3.71 20.34 5.11
CA SER A 107 -5.16 20.52 4.98
C SER A 107 -5.83 21.04 6.25
N LYS A 108 -5.43 20.55 7.42
CA LYS A 108 -6.09 20.82 8.69
C LYS A 108 -5.41 21.87 9.53
N CYS A 109 -4.08 22.06 9.35
CA CYS A 109 -3.26 22.97 10.13
C CYS A 109 -3.39 22.68 11.64
N GLU A 110 -3.20 21.43 12.03
CA GLU A 110 -3.40 20.97 13.39
C GLU A 110 -2.28 20.04 13.87
N VAL A 111 -2.26 19.79 15.15
CA VAL A 111 -1.34 18.83 15.76
C VAL A 111 -2.12 17.78 16.54
N THR A 112 -1.85 16.52 16.25
CA THR A 112 -2.56 15.39 16.87
C THR A 112 -1.59 14.34 17.40
N CYS A 113 -2.02 13.58 18.42
CA CYS A 113 -1.27 12.43 18.94
C CYS A 113 -1.76 11.16 18.26
N LYS A 114 -0.99 10.62 17.34
CA LYS A 114 -1.35 9.40 16.58
C LYS A 114 -0.29 8.31 16.73
N TRP A 115 -0.68 7.07 16.52
CA TRP A 115 0.26 5.98 16.29
C TRP A 115 0.84 6.12 14.88
N ARG A 116 2.18 5.96 14.76
CA ARG A 116 2.88 6.11 13.47
C ARG A 116 3.09 4.78 12.73
N LYS A 117 2.63 3.70 13.29
CA LYS A 117 2.77 2.35 12.72
C LYS A 117 1.63 1.44 13.17
N PRO A 118 1.37 0.37 12.40
CA PRO A 118 0.38 -0.62 12.76
C PRO A 118 0.63 -1.20 14.15
N ASN A 119 -0.44 -1.43 14.90
CA ASN A 119 -0.39 -2.23 16.12
C ASN A 119 -0.65 -3.69 15.76
N CYS A 120 0.40 -4.46 15.57
CA CYS A 120 0.31 -5.87 15.17
C CYS A 120 -0.36 -6.79 16.21
N ASN A 121 -0.72 -6.28 17.40
CA ASN A 121 -1.51 -7.00 18.42
C ASN A 121 -2.91 -6.41 18.60
N GLY A 122 -3.28 -5.42 17.79
CA GLY A 122 -4.61 -4.81 17.82
C GLY A 122 -5.59 -5.49 16.88
N TYR A 123 -6.88 -5.31 17.15
CA TYR A 123 -7.94 -5.76 16.23
C TYR A 123 -7.68 -5.30 14.81
N GLY A 124 -7.94 -6.16 13.82
CA GLY A 124 -7.75 -5.86 12.42
C GLY A 124 -6.31 -5.85 11.96
N SER A 125 -5.34 -6.36 12.73
CA SER A 125 -3.96 -6.40 12.29
C SER A 125 -3.67 -7.60 11.39
N LEU A 126 -2.71 -7.39 10.45
CA LEU A 126 -2.13 -8.37 9.53
C LEU A 126 -0.64 -8.08 9.45
N CYS A 127 0.17 -8.88 10.11
CA CYS A 127 1.60 -8.67 10.26
C CYS A 127 2.37 -10.00 10.21
N TYR A 128 3.66 -9.91 10.05
CA TYR A 128 4.60 -11.05 10.08
C TYR A 128 4.32 -12.11 9.01
N ASP A 129 4.47 -13.40 9.31
CA ASP A 129 4.25 -14.58 8.44
C ASP A 129 2.80 -15.11 8.53
N PRO A 130 1.81 -14.71 7.75
CA PRO A 130 0.89 -13.61 8.04
C PRO A 130 0.05 -13.96 9.26
N ARG A 131 0.25 -13.21 10.33
CA ARG A 131 -0.49 -13.30 11.57
C ARG A 131 -1.58 -12.23 11.62
N PHE A 132 -2.79 -12.64 11.90
CA PHE A 132 -3.97 -11.80 12.00
C PHE A 132 -4.45 -11.68 13.44
N VAL A 133 -5.09 -10.57 13.77
CA VAL A 133 -5.97 -10.44 14.93
C VAL A 133 -7.35 -10.04 14.41
N GLY A 134 -8.32 -10.93 14.57
CA GLY A 134 -9.67 -10.75 14.08
C GLY A 134 -10.45 -9.61 14.73
N GLY A 135 -11.61 -9.29 14.20
CA GLY A 135 -12.59 -8.38 14.82
C GLY A 135 -13.15 -8.95 16.13
N ASP A 136 -13.11 -10.26 16.31
CA ASP A 136 -13.45 -10.99 17.54
C ASP A 136 -12.28 -11.01 18.57
N GLY A 137 -11.14 -10.41 18.23
CA GLY A 137 -9.93 -10.39 19.08
C GLY A 137 -9.12 -11.68 19.08
N VAL A 138 -9.50 -12.69 18.28
CA VAL A 138 -8.76 -13.96 18.20
C VAL A 138 -7.58 -13.79 17.25
N MET A 139 -6.41 -14.19 17.73
CA MET A 139 -5.20 -14.24 16.91
C MET A 139 -5.16 -15.57 16.13
N PHE A 140 -4.84 -15.50 14.84
CA PHE A 140 -4.70 -16.64 13.97
C PHE A 140 -3.67 -16.40 12.85
N TYR A 141 -3.24 -17.49 12.22
CA TYR A 141 -2.38 -17.47 11.03
C TYR A 141 -3.17 -17.93 9.80
N PHE A 142 -2.89 -17.31 8.69
CA PHE A 142 -3.35 -17.71 7.36
C PHE A 142 -2.21 -17.55 6.38
N HIS A 143 -1.62 -18.65 5.94
CA HIS A 143 -0.43 -18.57 5.10
C HIS A 143 -0.73 -18.40 3.62
N GLY A 144 -1.92 -18.76 3.16
CA GLY A 144 -2.23 -18.76 1.75
C GLY A 144 -1.24 -19.62 0.95
N ALA A 145 -0.75 -19.10 -0.16
CA ALA A 145 0.24 -19.74 -1.02
C ALA A 145 1.23 -18.69 -1.56
N LYS A 146 2.48 -19.10 -1.77
CA LYS A 146 3.50 -18.29 -2.45
C LYS A 146 3.00 -17.87 -3.83
N GLY A 147 2.99 -16.57 -4.13
CA GLY A 147 2.49 -16.00 -5.37
C GLY A 147 0.95 -15.96 -5.46
N GLY A 148 0.24 -16.39 -4.40
CA GLY A 148 -1.22 -16.39 -4.37
C GLY A 148 -1.81 -15.03 -4.03
N ASN A 149 -3.08 -14.86 -4.41
CA ASN A 149 -3.89 -13.69 -4.06
C ASN A 149 -5.11 -14.16 -3.29
N PHE A 150 -5.48 -13.44 -2.22
CA PHE A 150 -6.58 -13.84 -1.36
C PHE A 150 -7.40 -12.63 -0.91
N ALA A 151 -8.73 -12.80 -0.87
CA ALA A 151 -9.63 -11.81 -0.32
C ALA A 151 -9.49 -11.75 1.21
N ILE A 152 -8.97 -10.64 1.71
CA ILE A 152 -8.84 -10.36 3.15
C ILE A 152 -10.18 -9.88 3.71
N VAL A 153 -10.87 -9.01 2.98
CA VAL A 153 -12.22 -8.54 3.28
C VAL A 153 -13.01 -8.53 1.98
N SER A 154 -14.24 -8.99 2.02
CA SER A 154 -15.20 -8.88 0.91
C SER A 154 -16.58 -8.56 1.46
N ASP A 155 -17.05 -7.37 1.19
CA ASP A 155 -18.38 -6.89 1.57
C ASP A 155 -19.07 -6.28 0.36
N ASP A 156 -20.32 -5.87 0.49
CA ASP A 156 -21.09 -5.33 -0.63
C ASP A 156 -20.42 -4.09 -1.26
N ASN A 157 -19.77 -3.24 -0.44
CA ASN A 157 -19.14 -1.98 -0.87
C ASN A 157 -17.62 -1.95 -0.75
N LEU A 158 -16.97 -3.05 -0.35
CA LEU A 158 -15.54 -3.08 -0.08
C LEU A 158 -14.96 -4.45 -0.37
N GLN A 159 -13.91 -4.48 -1.18
CA GLN A 159 -13.07 -5.65 -1.37
C GLN A 159 -11.62 -5.30 -1.07
N ILE A 160 -10.96 -6.10 -0.24
CA ILE A 160 -9.53 -5.99 0.00
C ILE A 160 -8.88 -7.32 -0.33
N ASN A 161 -8.04 -7.32 -1.37
CA ASN A 161 -7.23 -8.48 -1.71
C ASN A 161 -5.79 -8.24 -1.28
N ALA A 162 -5.10 -9.32 -0.93
CA ALA A 162 -3.68 -9.33 -0.64
C ALA A 162 -2.92 -10.25 -1.60
N HIS A 163 -1.76 -9.80 -2.07
CA HIS A 163 -0.78 -10.61 -2.79
C HIS A 163 0.27 -11.12 -1.83
N PHE A 164 0.55 -12.44 -1.88
CA PHE A 164 1.47 -13.11 -0.97
C PHE A 164 2.76 -13.48 -1.70
N ILE A 165 3.89 -12.96 -1.25
CA ILE A 165 5.22 -13.46 -1.60
C ILE A 165 5.63 -14.55 -0.63
N GLY A 166 6.61 -15.36 -0.97
CA GLY A 166 7.04 -16.39 -0.04
C GLY A 166 8.22 -17.22 -0.52
N THR A 167 8.63 -18.11 0.36
CA THR A 167 9.64 -19.14 0.11
C THR A 167 9.16 -20.51 0.60
N ARG A 168 9.69 -21.55 -0.01
CA ARG A 168 9.51 -22.92 0.49
C ARG A 168 10.89 -23.51 0.76
N PRO A 169 11.38 -23.47 2.00
CA PRO A 169 12.65 -24.05 2.37
C PRO A 169 12.70 -25.55 2.10
N GLN A 170 13.89 -26.05 1.76
CA GLN A 170 14.08 -27.50 1.55
C GLN A 170 13.67 -28.29 2.81
N GLY A 171 12.92 -29.36 2.62
CA GLY A 171 12.41 -30.21 3.71
C GLY A 171 11.15 -29.67 4.41
N ARG A 172 10.59 -28.52 3.98
CA ARG A 172 9.32 -28.00 4.50
C ARG A 172 8.15 -28.41 3.63
N THR A 173 7.03 -28.73 4.26
CA THR A 173 5.78 -29.11 3.57
C THR A 173 4.89 -27.91 3.24
N ARG A 174 5.15 -26.75 3.83
CA ARG A 174 4.38 -25.53 3.62
C ARG A 174 5.25 -24.36 3.15
N ASP A 175 4.62 -23.37 2.54
CA ASP A 175 5.23 -22.09 2.26
C ASP A 175 5.37 -21.25 3.54
N PHE A 176 6.43 -20.46 3.61
CA PHE A 176 6.46 -19.26 4.42
C PHE A 176 6.10 -18.08 3.53
N THR A 177 5.18 -17.26 3.97
CA THR A 177 4.61 -16.21 3.14
C THR A 177 4.52 -14.88 3.88
N TRP A 178 4.46 -13.79 3.13
CA TRP A 178 4.28 -12.42 3.62
C TRP A 178 3.43 -11.65 2.63
N VAL A 179 2.69 -10.65 3.11
CA VAL A 179 1.88 -9.80 2.24
C VAL A 179 2.77 -8.73 1.60
N GLN A 180 2.86 -8.73 0.27
CA GLN A 180 3.63 -7.73 -0.48
C GLN A 180 2.77 -6.58 -0.97
N ALA A 181 1.52 -6.84 -1.31
CA ALA A 181 0.62 -5.82 -1.84
C ALA A 181 -0.81 -6.02 -1.35
N LEU A 182 -1.52 -4.92 -1.23
CA LEU A 182 -2.96 -4.86 -0.99
C LEU A 182 -3.63 -4.06 -2.09
N ALA A 183 -4.76 -4.58 -2.61
CA ALA A 183 -5.68 -3.82 -3.45
C ALA A 183 -6.98 -3.59 -2.67
N VAL A 184 -7.34 -2.34 -2.49
CA VAL A 184 -8.59 -1.89 -1.85
C VAL A 184 -9.51 -1.43 -2.96
N MET A 185 -10.57 -2.18 -3.21
CA MET A 185 -11.57 -1.91 -4.25
C MET A 185 -12.87 -1.45 -3.60
N PHE A 186 -13.41 -0.35 -4.03
CA PHE A 186 -14.66 0.24 -3.55
C PHE A 186 -15.24 1.15 -4.64
N ASP A 187 -16.55 1.29 -4.67
CA ASP A 187 -17.26 2.03 -5.70
C ASP A 187 -16.73 1.63 -7.10
N THR A 188 -16.22 2.56 -7.89
CA THR A 188 -15.58 2.28 -9.19
C THR A 188 -14.05 2.24 -9.13
N HIS A 189 -13.46 2.43 -7.95
CA HIS A 189 -12.05 2.71 -7.75
C HIS A 189 -11.24 1.51 -7.21
N THR A 190 -9.92 1.59 -7.42
CA THR A 190 -8.96 0.67 -6.84
C THR A 190 -7.74 1.42 -6.35
N LEU A 191 -7.48 1.34 -5.05
CA LEU A 191 -6.25 1.82 -4.42
C LEU A 191 -5.33 0.64 -4.14
N VAL A 192 -4.08 0.71 -4.61
CA VAL A 192 -3.06 -0.32 -4.37
C VAL A 192 -1.96 0.25 -3.50
N ILE A 193 -1.60 -0.50 -2.46
CA ILE A 193 -0.44 -0.23 -1.61
C ILE A 193 0.48 -1.45 -1.71
N ALA A 194 1.73 -1.25 -2.09
CA ALA A 194 2.66 -2.35 -2.32
C ALA A 194 4.07 -2.04 -1.80
N ALA A 195 4.78 -3.09 -1.39
CA ALA A 195 6.20 -3.06 -1.15
C ALA A 195 6.96 -3.38 -2.44
N ASN A 196 7.88 -2.51 -2.84
CA ASN A 196 8.77 -2.76 -3.95
C ASN A 196 9.76 -3.87 -3.59
N ARG A 197 10.05 -4.74 -4.53
CA ARG A 197 11.15 -5.68 -4.38
C ARG A 197 12.48 -4.92 -4.36
N VAL A 198 13.25 -5.09 -3.29
CA VAL A 198 14.57 -4.46 -3.13
C VAL A 198 15.60 -5.51 -2.77
N SER A 199 16.77 -5.43 -3.38
CA SER A 199 17.87 -6.39 -3.16
C SER A 199 18.48 -6.22 -1.77
N HIS A 200 18.68 -4.98 -1.34
CA HIS A 200 19.26 -4.60 -0.06
C HIS A 200 18.37 -3.57 0.59
N TRP A 201 18.09 -3.78 1.86
CA TRP A 201 17.27 -2.85 2.62
C TRP A 201 18.07 -1.63 3.06
N ASN A 202 17.47 -0.46 2.90
CA ASN A 202 17.95 0.79 3.43
C ASN A 202 16.76 1.54 4.05
N ASP A 203 16.82 1.85 5.33
CA ASP A 203 15.75 2.54 6.05
C ASP A 203 15.48 3.97 5.54
N ASP A 204 16.47 4.58 4.87
CA ASP A 204 16.37 5.94 4.32
C ASP A 204 15.79 5.98 2.90
N VAL A 205 15.56 4.80 2.28
CA VAL A 205 15.03 4.68 0.93
C VAL A 205 13.62 4.11 0.97
N ASP A 206 12.70 4.77 0.26
CA ASP A 206 11.31 4.36 0.23
C ASP A 206 11.11 3.15 -0.69
N ALA A 207 10.62 2.06 -0.14
CA ALA A 207 10.19 0.87 -0.86
C ALA A 207 8.67 0.81 -1.04
N LEU A 208 7.96 1.90 -0.78
CA LEU A 208 6.51 1.99 -0.90
C LEU A 208 6.10 2.38 -2.31
N THR A 209 5.12 1.70 -2.86
CA THR A 209 4.36 2.14 -4.04
C THR A 209 2.89 2.31 -3.67
N VAL A 210 2.32 3.42 -4.09
CA VAL A 210 0.88 3.70 -4.04
C VAL A 210 0.37 3.89 -5.45
N ARG A 211 -0.76 3.26 -5.79
CA ARG A 211 -1.43 3.45 -7.08
C ARG A 211 -2.91 3.70 -6.89
N TRP A 212 -3.43 4.64 -7.64
CA TRP A 212 -4.86 4.95 -7.75
C TRP A 212 -5.32 4.68 -9.16
N ASP A 213 -6.27 3.76 -9.34
CA ASP A 213 -6.79 3.34 -10.64
C ASP A 213 -5.70 3.02 -11.66
N GLY A 214 -4.66 2.30 -11.22
CA GLY A 214 -3.51 1.91 -12.02
C GLY A 214 -2.41 2.98 -12.17
N GLN A 215 -2.67 4.24 -11.84
CA GLN A 215 -1.69 5.31 -11.91
C GLN A 215 -0.89 5.44 -10.61
N THR A 216 0.43 5.60 -10.73
CA THR A 216 1.28 5.81 -9.55
C THR A 216 0.98 7.16 -8.91
N VAL A 217 0.79 7.13 -7.60
CA VAL A 217 0.58 8.30 -6.76
C VAL A 217 1.91 8.66 -6.07
N ASP A 218 2.34 9.88 -6.22
CA ASP A 218 3.51 10.40 -5.49
C ASP A 218 3.06 10.92 -4.11
N VAL A 219 3.42 10.15 -3.06
CA VAL A 219 3.29 10.60 -1.67
C VAL A 219 4.69 10.94 -1.17
N ARG A 220 5.02 12.25 -1.16
CA ARG A 220 6.36 12.73 -0.85
C ARG A 220 6.85 12.28 0.52
N THR A 221 8.17 12.21 0.67
CA THR A 221 8.82 11.73 1.91
C THR A 221 9.21 12.88 2.86
N ASP A 222 8.64 14.05 2.70
CA ASP A 222 8.95 15.26 3.46
C ASP A 222 7.94 15.51 4.60
N GLY A 223 8.07 14.78 5.67
CA GLY A 223 7.22 14.96 6.85
C GLY A 223 5.90 14.16 6.76
N GLU A 224 4.80 14.78 7.17
CA GLU A 224 3.47 14.20 7.11
C GLU A 224 2.74 14.56 5.80
N ALA A 225 3.43 14.38 4.65
CA ALA A 225 2.87 14.65 3.34
C ALA A 225 1.63 13.78 3.07
N GLU A 226 0.64 14.35 2.42
CA GLU A 226 -0.58 13.65 2.05
C GLU A 226 -0.87 13.77 0.56
N TRP A 227 -1.43 12.72 0.01
CA TRP A 227 -2.15 12.74 -1.26
C TRP A 227 -3.64 12.60 -0.95
N ARG A 228 -4.47 13.37 -1.64
CA ARG A 228 -5.91 13.42 -1.40
C ARG A 228 -6.67 13.48 -2.72
N ILE A 229 -7.75 12.75 -2.79
CA ILE A 229 -8.75 12.86 -3.85
C ILE A 229 -10.14 12.97 -3.22
N ASN A 230 -10.97 13.83 -3.78
CA ASN A 230 -12.38 13.97 -3.46
C ASN A 230 -13.17 13.67 -4.73
N ASP A 231 -13.71 12.46 -4.78
CA ASP A 231 -14.64 12.05 -5.82
C ASP A 231 -15.97 11.64 -5.15
N GLU A 232 -16.47 10.44 -5.36
CA GLU A 232 -17.63 9.91 -4.63
C GLU A 232 -17.35 9.82 -3.14
N ARG A 233 -16.10 9.50 -2.79
CA ARG A 233 -15.57 9.48 -1.41
C ARG A 233 -14.25 10.22 -1.32
N GLU A 234 -14.03 10.83 -0.17
CA GLU A 234 -12.71 11.35 0.15
C GLU A 234 -11.75 10.19 0.44
N VAL A 235 -10.63 10.17 -0.27
CA VAL A 235 -9.51 9.25 -0.04
C VAL A 235 -8.27 10.06 0.30
N VAL A 236 -7.63 9.70 1.41
CA VAL A 236 -6.40 10.34 1.87
C VAL A 236 -5.34 9.27 2.08
N VAL A 237 -4.16 9.46 1.50
CA VAL A 237 -2.95 8.70 1.81
C VAL A 237 -1.95 9.66 2.45
N GLU A 238 -1.66 9.45 3.72
CA GLU A 238 -0.90 10.34 4.59
C GLU A 238 0.38 9.64 5.05
N ARG A 239 1.54 10.28 4.92
CA ARG A 239 2.80 9.76 5.49
C ARG A 239 2.74 9.72 7.00
N THR A 240 3.09 8.57 7.57
CA THR A 240 3.18 8.40 9.03
C THR A 240 4.62 8.30 9.53
N ASP A 241 5.57 8.11 8.63
CA ASP A 241 7.02 8.18 8.87
C ASP A 241 7.72 8.75 7.62
N ASP A 242 9.01 9.06 7.67
CA ASP A 242 9.75 9.66 6.54
C ASP A 242 9.76 8.72 5.33
N THR A 243 9.89 7.41 5.57
CA THR A 243 9.90 6.36 4.56
C THR A 243 8.99 5.19 4.97
N ASN A 244 8.57 4.40 3.99
CA ASN A 244 8.01 3.07 4.20
C ASN A 244 6.79 2.99 5.11
N SER A 245 6.04 4.09 5.31
CA SER A 245 4.91 4.09 6.24
C SER A 245 3.86 5.12 5.83
N VAL A 246 2.62 4.67 5.72
CA VAL A 246 1.47 5.52 5.38
C VAL A 246 0.24 5.13 6.19
N ARG A 247 -0.67 6.08 6.33
CA ARG A 247 -2.06 5.85 6.70
C ARG A 247 -2.94 6.12 5.48
N VAL A 248 -3.86 5.22 5.25
CA VAL A 248 -4.91 5.38 4.24
C VAL A 248 -6.24 5.56 4.94
N THR A 249 -7.00 6.54 4.50
CA THR A 249 -8.39 6.75 4.93
C THR A 249 -9.29 6.77 3.70
N VAL A 250 -10.28 5.89 3.66
CA VAL A 250 -11.38 5.92 2.69
C VAL A 250 -12.63 6.27 3.49
N SER A 251 -13.15 7.46 3.27
CA SER A 251 -14.24 8.04 4.08
C SER A 251 -15.47 7.12 4.12
N GLY A 252 -15.91 6.79 5.33
CA GLY A 252 -17.07 5.93 5.58
C GLY A 252 -16.83 4.43 5.38
N LEU A 253 -15.64 3.98 4.96
CA LEU A 253 -15.32 2.56 4.75
C LEU A 253 -14.21 2.04 5.66
N LEU A 254 -13.02 2.66 5.61
CA LEU A 254 -11.89 2.14 6.37
C LEU A 254 -10.83 3.21 6.66
N GLU A 255 -10.08 2.97 7.72
CA GLU A 255 -8.75 3.53 7.96
C GLU A 255 -7.74 2.38 8.04
N MET A 256 -6.58 2.52 7.42
CA MET A 256 -5.56 1.48 7.38
C MET A 256 -4.18 2.08 7.64
N ASP A 257 -3.50 1.60 8.69
CA ASP A 257 -2.08 1.89 8.91
C ASP A 257 -1.23 0.85 8.18
N VAL A 258 -0.23 1.28 7.42
CA VAL A 258 0.69 0.40 6.67
C VAL A 258 2.13 0.77 6.98
N LYS A 259 2.95 -0.25 7.22
CA LYS A 259 4.41 -0.13 7.29
C LYS A 259 5.06 -1.23 6.47
N ILE A 260 6.07 -0.85 5.67
CA ILE A 260 6.89 -1.81 4.95
C ILE A 260 8.11 -2.17 5.79
N ARG A 261 8.45 -3.46 5.82
CA ARG A 261 9.60 -4.01 6.53
C ARG A 261 10.32 -5.06 5.69
N PRO A 262 11.64 -5.19 5.85
CA PRO A 262 12.40 -6.33 5.34
C PRO A 262 12.27 -7.50 6.31
N ILE A 263 12.69 -8.68 5.86
CA ILE A 263 13.05 -9.78 6.75
C ILE A 263 14.54 -9.64 7.09
N GLY A 264 14.85 -9.47 8.37
CA GLY A 264 16.21 -9.33 8.85
C GLY A 264 17.01 -10.63 8.78
N ALA A 265 18.32 -10.53 8.68
CA ALA A 265 19.21 -11.71 8.64
C ALA A 265 19.06 -12.60 9.90
N GLU A 266 18.85 -12.01 11.06
CA GLU A 266 18.61 -12.74 12.31
C GLU A 266 17.28 -13.49 12.28
N GLU A 267 16.22 -12.86 11.80
CA GLU A 267 14.90 -13.46 11.65
C GLU A 267 14.96 -14.63 10.66
N ASN A 268 15.57 -14.43 9.48
CA ASN A 268 15.79 -15.49 8.50
C ASN A 268 16.51 -16.69 9.09
N ARG A 269 17.57 -16.46 9.87
CA ARG A 269 18.34 -17.53 10.54
C ARG A 269 17.52 -18.23 11.62
N THR A 270 16.83 -17.48 12.47
CA THR A 270 16.04 -18.02 13.60
C THR A 270 14.94 -18.94 13.13
N HIS A 271 14.24 -18.54 12.06
CA HIS A 271 13.11 -19.29 11.52
C HIS A 271 13.50 -20.23 10.36
N ASN A 272 14.77 -20.19 9.93
CA ASN A 272 15.28 -20.96 8.80
C ASN A 272 14.41 -20.80 7.53
N TYR A 273 14.14 -19.56 7.14
CA TYR A 273 13.34 -19.27 5.96
C TYR A 273 14.06 -19.58 4.64
N GLN A 274 15.39 -19.70 4.66
CA GLN A 274 16.23 -19.95 3.49
C GLN A 274 15.94 -18.93 2.37
N LEU A 275 15.91 -17.66 2.72
CA LEU A 275 15.67 -16.59 1.76
C LEU A 275 16.83 -16.50 0.75
N PRO A 276 16.52 -16.26 -0.53
CA PRO A 276 17.56 -16.06 -1.54
C PRO A 276 18.38 -14.82 -1.23
N ALA A 277 19.68 -14.88 -1.54
CA ALA A 277 20.55 -13.72 -1.49
C ALA A 277 20.09 -12.66 -2.50
N GLY A 278 20.17 -11.40 -2.12
CA GLY A 278 19.78 -10.28 -2.99
C GLY A 278 18.28 -10.03 -3.06
N ASP A 279 17.52 -10.43 -2.05
CA ASP A 279 16.13 -10.04 -1.86
C ASP A 279 15.89 -9.76 -0.37
N ALA A 280 15.48 -8.55 -0.04
CA ALA A 280 15.18 -8.16 1.34
C ALA A 280 13.80 -8.65 1.80
N PHE A 281 13.01 -9.27 0.92
CA PHE A 281 11.64 -9.70 1.21
C PHE A 281 10.81 -8.59 1.86
N ALA A 282 10.84 -7.42 1.24
CA ALA A 282 10.05 -6.28 1.68
C ALA A 282 8.56 -6.63 1.64
N HIS A 283 7.88 -6.44 2.76
CA HIS A 283 6.48 -6.82 2.94
C HIS A 283 5.74 -5.82 3.81
N LEU A 284 4.40 -5.91 3.81
CA LEU A 284 3.51 -5.02 4.53
C LEU A 284 3.19 -5.58 5.93
N GLU A 285 3.29 -4.73 6.94
CA GLU A 285 2.57 -4.86 8.20
C GLU A 285 1.42 -3.87 8.18
N THR A 286 0.20 -4.31 8.49
CA THR A 286 -0.99 -3.48 8.39
C THR A 286 -1.90 -3.61 9.60
N GLN A 287 -2.69 -2.56 9.85
CA GLN A 287 -3.82 -2.61 10.78
C GLN A 287 -5.00 -1.90 10.16
N PHE A 288 -6.10 -2.60 10.04
CA PHE A 288 -7.36 -2.08 9.50
C PHE A 288 -8.31 -1.66 10.62
N ARG A 289 -9.05 -0.60 10.38
CA ARG A 289 -10.19 -0.14 11.17
C ARG A 289 -11.33 0.09 10.20
N PHE A 290 -12.32 -0.78 10.26
CA PHE A 290 -13.46 -0.73 9.34
C PHE A 290 -14.60 0.10 9.93
N SER A 291 -15.30 0.81 9.02
CA SER A 291 -16.55 1.49 9.30
C SER A 291 -17.66 0.77 8.54
N ASN A 292 -18.76 0.46 9.22
CA ASN A 292 -20.01 -0.02 8.60
C ASN A 292 -19.89 -1.32 7.77
N LEU A 293 -19.08 -2.31 8.21
CA LEU A 293 -19.14 -3.64 7.60
C LEU A 293 -20.52 -4.26 7.79
N SER A 294 -21.00 -4.93 6.74
CA SER A 294 -22.29 -5.64 6.80
C SER A 294 -22.21 -6.86 7.73
N LYS A 295 -23.36 -7.35 8.16
CA LYS A 295 -23.46 -8.60 8.94
C LYS A 295 -23.06 -9.84 8.14
N LEU A 296 -22.91 -9.71 6.82
CA LEU A 296 -22.61 -10.80 5.90
C LEU A 296 -21.18 -10.70 5.33
N VAL A 297 -20.36 -9.77 5.84
CA VAL A 297 -18.99 -9.59 5.37
C VAL A 297 -18.22 -10.90 5.33
N GLU A 298 -17.47 -11.11 4.26
CA GLU A 298 -16.63 -12.29 3.99
C GLU A 298 -15.14 -11.92 3.94
N GLY A 299 -14.29 -12.90 3.64
CA GLY A 299 -12.85 -12.76 3.57
C GLY A 299 -12.13 -13.37 4.76
N VAL A 300 -10.82 -13.54 4.65
CA VAL A 300 -9.99 -14.15 5.69
C VAL A 300 -10.14 -13.40 7.03
N LEU A 301 -10.04 -12.09 6.99
CA LEU A 301 -10.21 -11.20 8.16
C LEU A 301 -11.66 -10.76 8.32
N GLY A 302 -12.33 -10.40 7.21
CA GLY A 302 -13.66 -9.77 7.21
C GLY A 302 -14.69 -10.56 8.00
N LYS A 303 -14.78 -11.86 7.79
CA LYS A 303 -15.75 -12.75 8.48
C LYS A 303 -15.67 -12.69 10.00
N THR A 304 -14.50 -12.33 10.56
CA THR A 304 -14.30 -12.23 12.01
C THR A 304 -15.00 -11.03 12.65
N TYR A 305 -15.55 -10.14 11.84
CA TYR A 305 -16.33 -8.97 12.27
C TYR A 305 -17.84 -9.22 12.30
N ARG A 306 -18.29 -10.38 11.85
CA ARG A 306 -19.72 -10.72 11.91
C ARG A 306 -20.17 -10.88 13.36
N PRO A 307 -21.38 -10.43 13.71
CA PRO A 307 -21.90 -10.56 15.06
C PRO A 307 -22.08 -12.02 15.52
N ASP A 308 -22.36 -12.91 14.57
CA ASP A 308 -22.60 -14.35 14.78
C ASP A 308 -21.37 -15.22 14.52
N TYR A 309 -20.20 -14.60 14.27
CA TYR A 309 -18.99 -15.36 13.98
C TYR A 309 -18.48 -16.12 15.20
N VAL A 310 -18.34 -17.42 15.02
CA VAL A 310 -17.69 -18.30 16.00
C VAL A 310 -16.34 -18.75 15.42
N SER A 311 -15.26 -18.38 16.07
CA SER A 311 -13.92 -18.78 15.64
C SER A 311 -13.71 -20.27 15.80
N HIS A 312 -13.40 -20.95 14.69
CA HIS A 312 -13.01 -22.36 14.67
C HIS A 312 -11.51 -22.58 14.89
N VAL A 313 -10.77 -21.50 15.14
CA VAL A 313 -9.33 -21.56 15.36
C VAL A 313 -9.01 -22.25 16.67
N LYS A 314 -8.14 -23.25 16.61
CA LYS A 314 -7.71 -23.99 17.80
C LYS A 314 -6.88 -23.07 18.71
N ARG A 315 -7.44 -22.71 19.88
CA ARG A 315 -6.76 -21.87 20.85
C ARG A 315 -5.72 -22.65 21.65
N GLY A 316 -4.73 -21.94 22.23
CA GLY A 316 -3.71 -22.55 23.11
C GLY A 316 -2.65 -23.36 22.36
N VAL A 317 -2.57 -23.26 21.04
CA VAL A 317 -1.49 -23.83 20.22
C VAL A 317 -0.54 -22.72 19.75
N PRO A 318 0.75 -23.06 19.51
CA PRO A 318 1.74 -22.03 19.09
C PRO A 318 1.38 -21.32 17.78
N MET A 319 0.69 -22.02 16.87
CA MET A 319 0.32 -21.48 15.56
C MET A 319 -1.13 -21.87 15.24
N PRO A 320 -2.12 -21.10 15.72
CA PRO A 320 -3.52 -21.37 15.43
C PRO A 320 -3.85 -21.01 13.99
N MET A 321 -4.12 -22.01 13.14
CA MET A 321 -4.40 -21.84 11.71
C MET A 321 -5.88 -21.60 11.46
N MET A 322 -6.18 -20.63 10.55
CA MET A 322 -7.56 -20.40 10.10
C MET A 322 -8.01 -21.43 9.06
N GLY A 323 -7.16 -21.77 8.08
CA GLY A 323 -7.53 -22.59 6.93
C GLY A 323 -8.53 -21.90 5.99
N GLY A 324 -9.00 -22.64 4.98
CA GLY A 324 -10.01 -22.17 4.03
C GLY A 324 -9.44 -21.32 2.91
N GLU A 325 -8.23 -21.62 2.48
CA GLU A 325 -7.52 -20.92 1.39
C GLU A 325 -8.34 -20.98 0.09
N ASP A 326 -8.94 -22.10 -0.22
CA ASP A 326 -9.79 -22.35 -1.38
C ASP A 326 -11.00 -21.41 -1.45
N LYS A 327 -11.52 -20.96 -0.29
CA LYS A 327 -12.70 -20.11 -0.20
C LYS A 327 -12.44 -18.68 -0.65
N TYR A 328 -11.23 -18.19 -0.39
CA TYR A 328 -10.89 -16.77 -0.53
C TYR A 328 -9.80 -16.51 -1.57
N GLN A 329 -9.32 -17.55 -2.25
CA GLN A 329 -8.35 -17.38 -3.34
C GLN A 329 -8.98 -16.60 -4.49
N THR A 330 -8.29 -15.54 -4.96
CA THR A 330 -8.70 -14.73 -6.09
C THR A 330 -7.77 -14.95 -7.29
N PRO A 331 -8.26 -14.87 -8.53
CA PRO A 331 -7.44 -15.04 -9.74
C PRO A 331 -6.28 -14.05 -9.85
N SER A 332 -6.46 -12.84 -9.33
CA SER A 332 -5.43 -11.79 -9.31
C SER A 332 -5.68 -10.86 -8.13
N LEU A 333 -4.69 -10.00 -7.87
CA LEU A 333 -4.81 -8.94 -6.86
C LEU A 333 -6.02 -8.02 -7.11
N TYR A 334 -6.38 -7.81 -8.37
CA TYR A 334 -7.44 -6.90 -8.81
C TYR A 334 -8.79 -7.57 -9.04
N SER A 335 -8.88 -8.89 -8.89
CA SER A 335 -10.14 -9.61 -9.13
C SER A 335 -11.05 -9.57 -7.92
N PRO A 336 -12.32 -9.15 -8.07
CA PRO A 336 -13.30 -9.23 -6.99
C PRO A 336 -13.83 -10.66 -6.76
N LEU A 337 -13.42 -11.61 -7.60
CA LEU A 337 -14.02 -12.95 -7.64
C LEU A 337 -13.30 -13.93 -6.72
N CYS A 338 -14.04 -14.58 -5.85
CA CYS A 338 -13.66 -15.79 -5.13
C CYS A 338 -14.92 -16.58 -4.77
N ASN A 339 -14.78 -17.80 -4.24
CA ASN A 339 -15.93 -18.67 -3.94
C ASN A 339 -16.92 -18.05 -2.95
N PHE A 340 -16.45 -17.20 -2.02
CA PHE A 340 -17.25 -16.56 -0.98
C PHE A 340 -17.25 -15.04 -1.06
N CYS A 341 -16.68 -14.46 -2.11
CA CYS A 341 -16.64 -13.01 -2.28
C CYS A 341 -18.03 -12.44 -2.57
N ARG A 342 -18.31 -11.26 -2.02
CA ARG A 342 -19.58 -10.56 -2.10
C ARG A 342 -19.51 -9.29 -2.93
N PHE A 343 -18.35 -8.64 -2.97
CA PHE A 343 -18.18 -7.38 -3.66
C PHE A 343 -18.53 -7.50 -5.14
N GLN A 344 -19.39 -6.61 -5.59
CA GLN A 344 -19.72 -6.49 -7.00
C GLN A 344 -19.30 -5.11 -7.49
N ARG A 345 -18.37 -5.11 -8.43
CA ARG A 345 -17.90 -3.87 -9.03
C ARG A 345 -19.00 -3.19 -9.81
N GLN A 346 -19.15 -1.89 -9.60
CA GLN A 346 -20.12 -1.11 -10.38
C GLN A 346 -19.71 -1.02 -11.86
N PRO A 347 -20.66 -1.02 -12.82
CA PRO A 347 -20.35 -0.82 -14.24
C PRO A 347 -19.65 0.52 -14.47
N GLY A 348 -18.58 0.53 -15.27
CA GLY A 348 -17.84 1.75 -15.60
C GLY A 348 -16.44 1.83 -15.00
N SER A 349 -16.04 0.87 -14.16
CA SER A 349 -14.66 0.81 -13.66
C SER A 349 -13.73 0.28 -14.75
N ALA A 350 -12.88 1.16 -15.31
CA ALA A 350 -11.79 0.74 -16.19
C ALA A 350 -10.65 0.15 -15.34
N ILE A 351 -10.52 -1.17 -15.33
CA ILE A 351 -9.24 -1.79 -15.01
C ILE A 351 -8.83 -2.60 -16.22
N GLU A 352 -7.95 -2.03 -17.00
CA GLU A 352 -7.06 -2.82 -17.83
C GLU A 352 -6.16 -3.63 -16.89
N ALA A 353 -6.06 -4.92 -17.18
CA ALA A 353 -5.20 -5.84 -16.47
C ALA A 353 -3.75 -5.34 -16.54
N VAL A 354 -3.29 -4.65 -15.53
CA VAL A 354 -1.87 -4.43 -15.34
C VAL A 354 -1.33 -5.73 -14.77
N SER A 355 -0.94 -6.63 -15.69
CA SER A 355 -0.13 -7.78 -15.35
C SER A 355 1.24 -7.28 -14.93
N GLN A 356 1.74 -7.78 -13.84
CA GLN A 356 3.09 -7.81 -13.32
C GLN A 356 3.23 -7.15 -11.96
N TYR A 357 3.21 -8.01 -11.00
CA TYR A 357 4.12 -7.96 -9.87
C TYR A 357 4.94 -9.27 -9.85
#